data_e2e81420ecf67dead09b18542a6354b3
#
_entry.id   e2e81420ecf67dead09b18542a6354b3
#
_cell.length_a   1.000
_cell.length_b   1.000
_cell.length_c   1.000
_cell.angle_alpha   90.00
_cell.angle_beta   90.00
_cell.angle_gamma   90.00
#
_symmetry.space_group_name_H-M   'P 1'
#
loop_
_entity.id
_entity.type
_entity.pdbx_description
1 polymer ?
#
loop_
_entity_poly.entity_id
_entity_poly.type
_entity_poly.pdbx_seq_one_letter_code
_entity_poly.pdbx_strand_id
1 'polypeptide(L)'
;MSLTLTVAGRRAAGAALTAALLVPLAACSSGDDTKKGTGGATASGSASAAPAADLTVLAAASLTDVFKTAGAAYEKAHPGTKVTFSFAGSQELVAQVSQGSPADVLVTADTKSMDKVKADTGTPAIIAKNRLVIATGEGNPHKVDDLKDLADTKLKVVLAAPEVPAGKYSKQILDAQKITVKPVSQEPNVRAVLSKVELGEADAGLVYKTDAESAKDKVDAVEIPDAQNAVAQYPAATLKDSENAEAAAAFVAWLSSPEGQKILQDAGFQKP
;
A
#
# COMPACT_ATOMS: atom_id res chain seq x y z
N MET A 1 31.72 25.65 -35.79
CA MET A 1 30.86 25.47 -36.98
C MET A 1 29.42 25.57 -36.51
N SER A 2 28.85 26.77 -36.72
CA SER A 2 27.48 27.10 -36.38
C SER A 2 26.56 26.73 -37.54
N LEU A 3 25.46 26.09 -37.28
CA LEU A 3 24.35 26.02 -38.25
C LEU A 3 23.05 26.49 -37.52
N THR A 4 22.69 27.70 -37.90
CA THR A 4 21.37 28.28 -37.68
C THR A 4 20.42 27.83 -38.80
N LEU A 5 19.26 27.30 -38.46
CA LEU A 5 18.17 27.11 -39.41
C LEU A 5 16.93 27.89 -38.93
N THR A 6 16.65 28.93 -39.66
CA THR A 6 15.45 29.74 -39.67
C THR A 6 14.38 29.05 -40.51
N VAL A 7 13.16 28.87 -40.05
CA VAL A 7 12.00 28.58 -40.91
C VAL A 7 10.81 29.48 -40.57
N ALA A 8 10.34 30.09 -41.63
CA ALA A 8 9.36 31.11 -41.74
C ALA A 8 7.91 30.63 -41.48
N GLY A 9 7.10 31.57 -41.05
CA GLY A 9 5.69 31.44 -40.80
C GLY A 9 4.80 31.27 -42.04
N ARG A 10 3.63 30.70 -41.81
CA ARG A 10 2.45 30.89 -42.67
C ARG A 10 1.24 31.13 -41.81
N ARG A 11 0.74 32.37 -41.89
CA ARG A 11 -0.62 32.80 -41.48
C ARG A 11 -1.63 32.31 -42.49
N ALA A 12 -2.74 31.74 -42.07
CA ALA A 12 -3.95 31.70 -42.87
C ALA A 12 -5.15 31.99 -41.92
N ALA A 13 -5.82 33.06 -42.27
CA ALA A 13 -7.08 33.50 -41.66
C ALA A 13 -8.26 32.84 -42.39
N GLY A 14 -9.37 32.67 -41.71
CA GLY A 14 -10.63 32.32 -42.41
C GLY A 14 -11.72 31.82 -41.49
N ALA A 15 -12.58 32.76 -41.20
CA ALA A 15 -14.01 32.83 -41.34
C ALA A 15 -14.90 32.21 -40.25
N ALA A 16 -15.61 33.11 -39.61
CA ALA A 16 -16.76 32.91 -38.73
C ALA A 16 -17.97 32.38 -39.52
N LEU A 17 -18.76 31.51 -38.87
CA LEU A 17 -20.16 31.31 -39.21
C LEU A 17 -20.95 31.13 -37.89
N THR A 18 -21.74 32.17 -37.66
CA THR A 18 -22.83 32.26 -36.67
C THR A 18 -24.04 31.45 -37.15
N ALA A 19 -24.60 30.60 -36.29
CA ALA A 19 -25.97 30.13 -36.48
C ALA A 19 -26.69 30.13 -35.11
N ALA A 20 -27.81 30.78 -35.14
CA ALA A 20 -28.67 31.19 -34.01
C ALA A 20 -29.59 30.08 -33.51
N LEU A 21 -29.90 30.15 -32.22
CA LEU A 21 -31.17 29.94 -31.48
C LEU A 21 -32.28 29.06 -32.10
N LEU A 22 -32.79 28.17 -31.26
CA LEU A 22 -34.21 28.00 -31.00
C LEU A 22 -34.45 27.35 -29.62
N VAL A 23 -35.01 28.11 -28.68
CA VAL A 23 -35.64 27.67 -27.43
C VAL A 23 -37.13 27.48 -27.70
N PRO A 24 -37.76 26.42 -27.21
CA PRO A 24 -39.20 26.43 -26.96
C PRO A 24 -39.46 26.54 -25.45
N LEU A 25 -40.06 27.66 -25.04
CA LEU A 25 -40.88 27.76 -23.83
C LEU A 25 -42.16 26.94 -24.06
N ALA A 26 -42.46 26.04 -23.17
CA ALA A 26 -43.82 25.51 -23.06
C ALA A 26 -44.39 25.89 -21.69
N ALA A 27 -45.52 26.53 -21.77
CA ALA A 27 -46.24 27.22 -20.72
C ALA A 27 -46.94 26.30 -19.72
N CYS A 28 -47.17 26.87 -18.53
CA CYS A 28 -48.05 26.39 -17.47
C CYS A 28 -49.47 26.14 -17.91
N SER A 29 -50.10 25.11 -17.38
CA SER A 29 -51.54 25.08 -17.21
C SER A 29 -51.86 24.50 -15.83
N SER A 30 -52.59 25.29 -15.06
CA SER A 30 -53.18 25.00 -13.78
C SER A 30 -54.34 23.99 -13.90
N GLY A 31 -54.40 23.06 -12.96
CA GLY A 31 -55.52 22.18 -12.75
C GLY A 31 -55.42 21.53 -11.38
N ASP A 32 -56.23 22.04 -10.48
CA ASP A 32 -56.49 21.55 -9.11
C ASP A 32 -57.13 20.16 -9.16
N ASP A 33 -56.61 19.21 -8.38
CA ASP A 33 -57.48 18.35 -7.59
C ASP A 33 -56.65 17.39 -6.66
N THR A 34 -57.07 17.37 -5.44
CA THR A 34 -56.71 16.65 -4.28
C THR A 34 -56.66 15.10 -4.48
N LYS A 35 -55.51 14.43 -4.19
CA LYS A 35 -55.54 13.16 -3.43
C LYS A 35 -54.20 12.81 -2.78
N LYS A 36 -54.31 12.60 -1.50
CA LYS A 36 -53.35 12.07 -0.54
C LYS A 36 -52.75 10.74 -1.04
N GLY A 37 -51.42 10.69 -1.21
CA GLY A 37 -50.69 9.48 -1.47
C GLY A 37 -49.30 9.58 -0.84
N THR A 38 -49.14 8.92 0.31
CA THR A 38 -47.88 8.76 1.03
C THR A 38 -46.95 7.87 0.16
N GLY A 39 -46.03 8.49 -0.56
CA GLY A 39 -44.99 7.81 -1.28
C GLY A 39 -43.66 8.26 -0.73
N GLY A 40 -43.06 7.48 0.16
CA GLY A 40 -41.69 7.68 0.62
C GLY A 40 -40.73 7.63 -0.57
N ALA A 41 -40.18 8.76 -0.92
CA ALA A 41 -39.02 8.83 -1.79
C ALA A 41 -37.83 8.28 -0.99
N THR A 42 -37.53 7.00 -1.18
CA THR A 42 -36.22 6.45 -0.88
C THR A 42 -35.22 7.19 -1.77
N ALA A 43 -34.55 8.16 -1.21
CA ALA A 43 -33.34 8.73 -1.79
C ALA A 43 -32.31 7.59 -1.81
N SER A 44 -32.25 6.84 -2.92
CA SER A 44 -31.06 6.09 -3.27
C SER A 44 -29.94 7.10 -3.44
N GLY A 45 -29.15 7.27 -2.38
CA GLY A 45 -27.88 7.95 -2.48
C GLY A 45 -27.03 7.18 -3.49
N SER A 46 -26.99 7.66 -4.72
CA SER A 46 -25.93 7.30 -5.65
C SER A 46 -24.63 7.72 -4.95
N ALA A 47 -23.89 6.78 -4.40
CA ALA A 47 -22.50 7.03 -4.05
C ALA A 47 -21.85 7.56 -5.34
N SER A 48 -21.42 8.81 -5.31
CA SER A 48 -20.69 9.40 -6.44
C SER A 48 -19.47 8.51 -6.66
N ALA A 49 -19.36 7.92 -7.86
CA ALA A 49 -18.19 7.13 -8.21
C ALA A 49 -16.95 8.03 -8.08
N ALA A 50 -15.89 7.50 -7.46
CA ALA A 50 -14.63 8.22 -7.36
C ALA A 50 -14.17 8.65 -8.76
N PRO A 51 -13.57 9.85 -8.90
CA PRO A 51 -13.09 10.32 -10.20
C PRO A 51 -12.03 9.36 -10.76
N ALA A 52 -12.05 9.18 -12.07
CA ALA A 52 -11.01 8.43 -12.77
C ALA A 52 -9.66 9.16 -12.61
N ALA A 53 -8.62 8.42 -12.26
CA ALA A 53 -7.29 8.98 -12.00
C ALA A 53 -6.20 7.94 -12.16
N ASP A 54 -4.99 8.39 -12.49
CA ASP A 54 -3.76 7.59 -12.40
C ASP A 54 -3.14 7.81 -11.01
N LEU A 55 -3.29 6.82 -10.13
CA LEU A 55 -2.79 6.89 -8.76
C LEU A 55 -1.39 6.28 -8.65
N THR A 56 -0.49 7.00 -7.99
CA THR A 56 0.82 6.49 -7.56
C THR A 56 0.78 6.19 -6.06
N VAL A 57 1.01 4.94 -5.70
CA VAL A 57 0.97 4.45 -4.32
C VAL A 57 2.35 4.00 -3.87
N LEU A 58 2.90 4.67 -2.87
CA LEU A 58 4.11 4.26 -2.17
C LEU A 58 3.74 3.25 -1.07
N ALA A 59 4.16 2.00 -1.20
CA ALA A 59 3.73 0.94 -0.30
C ALA A 59 4.91 0.13 0.26
N ALA A 60 4.81 -0.25 1.53
CA ALA A 60 5.81 -1.10 2.18
C ALA A 60 6.03 -2.41 1.42
N ALA A 61 7.29 -2.86 1.30
CA ALA A 61 7.69 -4.02 0.51
C ALA A 61 6.91 -5.31 0.82
N SER A 62 6.49 -5.51 2.08
CA SER A 62 5.66 -6.65 2.49
C SER A 62 4.26 -6.66 1.86
N LEU A 63 3.81 -5.55 1.27
CA LEU A 63 2.52 -5.45 0.58
C LEU A 63 2.60 -5.79 -0.91
N THR A 64 3.78 -6.12 -1.44
CA THR A 64 4.01 -6.25 -2.89
C THR A 64 3.00 -7.15 -3.60
N ASP A 65 2.76 -8.36 -3.09
CA ASP A 65 1.90 -9.32 -3.79
C ASP A 65 0.42 -9.00 -3.57
N VAL A 66 0.04 -8.73 -2.32
CA VAL A 66 -1.36 -8.43 -2.00
C VAL A 66 -1.83 -7.12 -2.64
N PHE A 67 -0.95 -6.10 -2.77
CA PHE A 67 -1.34 -4.84 -3.39
C PHE A 67 -1.44 -4.92 -4.91
N LYS A 68 -0.69 -5.80 -5.58
CA LYS A 68 -0.94 -6.11 -7.00
C LYS A 68 -2.35 -6.68 -7.19
N THR A 69 -2.77 -7.59 -6.32
CA THR A 69 -4.13 -8.16 -6.34
C THR A 69 -5.18 -7.10 -6.00
N ALA A 70 -4.94 -6.30 -4.95
CA ALA A 70 -5.85 -5.24 -4.54
C ALA A 70 -5.98 -4.14 -5.60
N GLY A 71 -4.88 -3.72 -6.24
CA GLY A 71 -4.90 -2.75 -7.32
C GLY A 71 -5.72 -3.22 -8.52
N ALA A 72 -5.50 -4.46 -8.96
CA ALA A 72 -6.28 -5.04 -10.05
C ALA A 72 -7.78 -5.13 -9.73
N ALA A 73 -8.14 -5.47 -8.48
CA ALA A 73 -9.53 -5.49 -8.04
C ALA A 73 -10.14 -4.08 -8.00
N TYR A 74 -9.37 -3.10 -7.48
CA TYR A 74 -9.80 -1.71 -7.42
C TYR A 74 -10.03 -1.12 -8.82
N GLU A 75 -9.08 -1.30 -9.74
CA GLU A 75 -9.21 -0.84 -11.14
C GLU A 75 -10.42 -1.45 -11.85
N LYS A 76 -10.70 -2.73 -11.60
CA LYS A 76 -11.88 -3.41 -12.13
C LYS A 76 -13.19 -2.82 -11.59
N ALA A 77 -13.21 -2.45 -10.30
CA ALA A 77 -14.37 -1.84 -9.66
C ALA A 77 -14.54 -0.35 -10.01
N HIS A 78 -13.45 0.33 -10.42
CA HIS A 78 -13.41 1.77 -10.72
C HIS A 78 -12.86 2.00 -12.14
N PRO A 79 -13.67 1.77 -13.19
CA PRO A 79 -13.24 1.93 -14.59
C PRO A 79 -12.70 3.34 -14.86
N GLY A 80 -11.54 3.41 -15.51
CA GLY A 80 -10.84 4.67 -15.79
C GLY A 80 -9.80 5.06 -14.73
N THR A 81 -9.74 4.36 -13.60
CA THR A 81 -8.65 4.51 -12.63
C THR A 81 -7.54 3.51 -12.89
N LYS A 82 -6.29 3.94 -12.76
CA LYS A 82 -5.10 3.10 -12.79
C LYS A 82 -4.33 3.28 -11.49
N VAL A 83 -3.78 2.19 -10.94
CA VAL A 83 -2.99 2.22 -9.71
C VAL A 83 -1.59 1.68 -9.98
N THR A 84 -0.61 2.56 -9.84
CA THR A 84 0.82 2.21 -9.98
C THR A 84 1.45 2.16 -8.59
N PHE A 85 2.18 1.08 -8.30
CA PHE A 85 2.82 0.88 -7.01
C PHE A 85 4.34 1.07 -7.10
N SER A 86 4.90 1.73 -6.08
CA SER A 86 6.33 1.74 -5.78
C SER A 86 6.55 1.06 -4.44
N PHE A 87 7.25 -0.07 -4.44
CA PHE A 87 7.49 -0.87 -3.23
C PHE A 87 8.92 -0.70 -2.73
N ALA A 88 9.04 -0.35 -1.44
CA ALA A 88 10.34 -0.19 -0.77
C ALA A 88 10.22 -0.40 0.74
N GLY A 89 11.32 -0.29 1.48
CA GLY A 89 11.29 -0.16 2.94
C GLY A 89 10.54 1.10 3.36
N SER A 90 9.75 1.03 4.43
CA SER A 90 8.96 2.21 4.86
C SER A 90 9.82 3.44 5.15
N GLN A 91 11.07 3.26 5.60
CA GLN A 91 12.01 4.37 5.82
C GLN A 91 12.43 5.04 4.50
N GLU A 92 12.54 4.27 3.40
CA GLU A 92 12.85 4.81 2.08
C GLU A 92 11.65 5.58 1.51
N LEU A 93 10.43 5.02 1.67
CA LEU A 93 9.20 5.68 1.24
C LEU A 93 9.00 7.01 1.99
N VAL A 94 9.25 7.03 3.29
CA VAL A 94 9.24 8.26 4.11
C VAL A 94 10.25 9.28 3.58
N ALA A 95 11.46 8.84 3.21
CA ALA A 95 12.47 9.73 2.64
C ALA A 95 12.00 10.29 1.28
N GLN A 96 11.37 9.48 0.42
CA GLN A 96 10.79 9.95 -0.85
C GLN A 96 9.72 11.01 -0.63
N VAL A 97 8.77 10.79 0.29
CA VAL A 97 7.75 11.78 0.65
C VAL A 97 8.39 13.07 1.17
N SER A 98 9.35 12.97 2.10
CA SER A 98 10.05 14.15 2.65
C SER A 98 10.87 14.92 1.60
N GLN A 99 11.23 14.29 0.49
CA GLN A 99 11.92 14.91 -0.65
C GLN A 99 10.95 15.45 -1.71
N GLY A 100 9.65 15.36 -1.47
CA GLY A 100 8.62 15.84 -2.40
C GLY A 100 8.45 14.96 -3.64
N SER A 101 8.72 13.65 -3.54
CA SER A 101 8.46 12.73 -4.64
C SER A 101 6.95 12.69 -4.94
N PRO A 102 6.54 12.84 -6.23
CA PRO A 102 5.13 12.86 -6.57
C PRO A 102 4.49 11.49 -6.32
N ALA A 103 3.47 11.48 -5.46
CA ALA A 103 2.65 10.30 -5.17
C ALA A 103 1.32 10.72 -4.54
N ASP A 104 0.37 9.81 -4.49
CA ASP A 104 -0.99 10.07 -4.02
C ASP A 104 -1.27 9.43 -2.67
N VAL A 105 -0.71 8.25 -2.43
CA VAL A 105 -0.95 7.46 -1.21
C VAL A 105 0.36 6.92 -0.67
N LEU A 106 0.49 6.93 0.66
CA LEU A 106 1.57 6.26 1.38
C LEU A 106 0.98 5.16 2.28
N VAL A 107 1.58 3.96 2.23
CA VAL A 107 1.26 2.85 3.14
C VAL A 107 2.56 2.31 3.75
N THR A 108 2.69 2.40 5.06
CA THR A 108 3.87 1.94 5.80
C THR A 108 3.58 0.68 6.62
N ALA A 109 4.62 -0.07 7.00
CA ALA A 109 4.50 -1.27 7.83
C ALA A 109 4.67 -0.99 9.33
N ASP A 110 4.72 0.26 9.73
CA ASP A 110 4.63 0.69 11.13
C ASP A 110 4.08 2.13 11.22
N THR A 111 3.46 2.44 12.37
CA THR A 111 2.92 3.78 12.65
C THR A 111 4.05 4.80 12.84
N LYS A 112 5.19 4.39 13.41
CA LYS A 112 6.32 5.30 13.65
C LYS A 112 6.92 5.86 12.35
N SER A 113 6.88 5.08 11.25
CA SER A 113 7.29 5.57 9.94
C SER A 113 6.29 6.58 9.38
N MET A 114 4.98 6.29 9.48
CA MET A 114 3.92 7.23 9.07
C MET A 114 3.99 8.54 9.86
N ASP A 115 4.20 8.47 11.17
CA ASP A 115 4.28 9.65 12.05
C ASP A 115 5.40 10.64 11.65
N LYS A 116 6.46 10.17 11.00
CA LYS A 116 7.56 11.04 10.55
C LYS A 116 7.13 12.02 9.46
N VAL A 117 6.13 11.65 8.68
CA VAL A 117 5.60 12.45 7.56
C VAL A 117 4.15 12.88 7.79
N LYS A 118 3.71 12.95 9.05
CA LYS A 118 2.33 13.38 9.39
C LYS A 118 1.99 14.79 8.92
N ALA A 119 3.00 15.64 8.71
CA ALA A 119 2.81 16.98 8.16
C ALA A 119 2.39 16.92 6.68
N ASP A 120 2.83 15.90 5.96
CA ASP A 120 2.68 15.73 4.53
C ASP A 120 1.52 14.78 4.17
N THR A 121 0.91 14.15 5.16
CA THR A 121 -0.18 13.17 4.97
C THR A 121 -1.51 13.65 5.53
N GLY A 122 -2.60 13.14 4.97
CA GLY A 122 -3.92 13.14 5.62
C GLY A 122 -3.94 12.25 6.87
N THR A 123 -5.12 12.08 7.47
CA THR A 123 -5.30 11.21 8.64
C THR A 123 -5.10 9.75 8.24
N PRO A 124 -4.13 9.02 8.83
CA PRO A 124 -3.91 7.62 8.50
C PRO A 124 -5.03 6.72 9.02
N ALA A 125 -5.39 5.71 8.21
CA ALA A 125 -6.25 4.60 8.62
C ALA A 125 -5.39 3.33 8.75
N ILE A 126 -5.54 2.57 9.82
CA ILE A 126 -4.92 1.23 9.91
C ILE A 126 -5.73 0.29 9.02
N ILE A 127 -5.09 -0.26 7.99
CA ILE A 127 -5.74 -1.14 7.02
C ILE A 127 -5.49 -2.63 7.30
N ALA A 128 -4.44 -2.96 8.03
CA ALA A 128 -4.08 -4.35 8.36
C ALA A 128 -3.16 -4.41 9.58
N LYS A 129 -3.02 -5.63 10.12
CA LYS A 129 -1.99 -6.00 11.08
C LYS A 129 -1.23 -7.23 10.60
N ASN A 130 -0.03 -7.45 11.13
CA ASN A 130 0.82 -8.59 10.83
C ASN A 130 1.67 -8.95 12.04
N ARG A 131 2.32 -10.11 11.99
CA ARG A 131 3.27 -10.57 13.03
C ARG A 131 4.52 -11.14 12.37
N LEU A 132 5.60 -11.24 13.11
CA LEU A 132 6.84 -11.85 12.64
C LEU A 132 6.79 -13.38 12.75
N VAL A 133 7.52 -14.02 11.87
CA VAL A 133 7.92 -15.44 11.91
C VAL A 133 9.41 -15.55 11.61
N ILE A 134 10.00 -16.70 11.93
CA ILE A 134 11.33 -17.01 11.45
C ILE A 134 11.16 -17.74 10.12
N ALA A 135 11.67 -17.18 9.03
CA ALA A 135 11.77 -17.87 7.76
C ALA A 135 13.07 -18.69 7.74
N THR A 136 12.97 -19.94 7.31
CA THR A 136 14.10 -20.84 7.06
C THR A 136 14.01 -21.38 5.64
N GLY A 137 15.08 -21.96 5.09
CA GLY A 137 14.99 -22.69 3.83
C GLY A 137 14.01 -23.86 3.92
N GLU A 138 13.55 -24.34 2.76
CA GLU A 138 12.63 -25.48 2.65
C GLU A 138 13.11 -26.70 3.46
N GLY A 139 12.20 -27.29 4.23
CA GLY A 139 12.48 -28.41 5.11
C GLY A 139 13.23 -28.04 6.41
N ASN A 140 13.44 -26.75 6.68
CA ASN A 140 14.15 -26.27 7.87
C ASN A 140 15.46 -27.05 8.17
N PRO A 141 16.44 -27.03 7.26
CA PRO A 141 17.60 -27.92 7.29
C PRO A 141 18.48 -27.73 8.55
N HIS A 142 18.40 -26.56 9.17
CA HIS A 142 19.15 -26.19 10.37
C HIS A 142 18.37 -26.41 11.66
N LYS A 143 17.12 -26.91 11.58
CA LYS A 143 16.25 -27.21 12.74
C LYS A 143 16.13 -26.01 13.69
N VAL A 144 15.83 -24.87 13.13
CA VAL A 144 15.50 -23.64 13.87
C VAL A 144 14.08 -23.78 14.41
N ASP A 145 13.91 -23.89 15.72
CA ASP A 145 12.61 -24.16 16.35
C ASP A 145 12.06 -22.94 17.10
N ASP A 146 12.94 -22.02 17.55
CA ASP A 146 12.53 -20.83 18.28
C ASP A 146 13.50 -19.64 18.06
N LEU A 147 13.16 -18.48 18.68
CA LEU A 147 13.99 -17.26 18.60
C LEU A 147 15.41 -17.43 19.17
N LYS A 148 15.62 -18.37 20.12
CA LYS A 148 16.94 -18.54 20.77
C LYS A 148 17.94 -19.18 19.82
N ASP A 149 17.45 -20.01 18.89
CA ASP A 149 18.31 -20.67 17.91
C ASP A 149 18.99 -19.63 16.99
N LEU A 150 18.36 -18.46 16.79
CA LEU A 150 18.96 -17.37 16.03
C LEU A 150 20.24 -16.80 16.67
N ALA A 151 20.52 -17.11 17.91
CA ALA A 151 21.77 -16.72 18.58
C ALA A 151 22.95 -17.69 18.28
N ASP A 152 22.69 -18.84 17.63
CA ASP A 152 23.77 -19.74 17.21
C ASP A 152 24.62 -19.05 16.13
N THR A 153 25.88 -18.83 16.46
CA THR A 153 26.85 -18.16 15.56
C THR A 153 27.23 -18.98 14.34
N LYS A 154 26.81 -20.25 14.25
CA LYS A 154 26.99 -21.08 13.07
C LYS A 154 25.94 -20.81 12.01
N LEU A 155 24.78 -20.25 12.39
CA LEU A 155 23.74 -19.88 11.47
C LEU A 155 24.04 -18.55 10.79
N LYS A 156 23.83 -18.50 9.50
CA LYS A 156 23.79 -17.25 8.73
C LYS A 156 22.43 -16.61 8.90
N VAL A 157 22.24 -15.83 9.94
CA VAL A 157 20.99 -15.09 10.17
C VAL A 157 21.03 -13.76 9.45
N VAL A 158 19.97 -13.42 8.73
CA VAL A 158 19.77 -12.12 8.09
C VAL A 158 18.58 -11.40 8.71
N LEU A 159 18.71 -10.11 8.94
CA LEU A 159 17.66 -9.26 9.50
C LEU A 159 17.46 -8.04 8.61
N ALA A 160 16.31 -7.42 8.70
CA ALA A 160 16.15 -6.07 8.17
C ALA A 160 16.92 -5.06 9.03
N ALA A 161 17.41 -3.99 8.42
CA ALA A 161 18.16 -2.95 9.12
C ALA A 161 17.31 -2.29 10.24
N PRO A 162 17.91 -1.74 11.31
CA PRO A 162 17.18 -1.25 12.48
C PRO A 162 16.20 -0.10 12.20
N GLU A 163 16.37 0.63 11.11
CA GLU A 163 15.46 1.70 10.67
C GLU A 163 14.23 1.18 9.90
N VAL A 164 14.30 -0.05 9.39
CA VAL A 164 13.21 -0.74 8.68
C VAL A 164 12.16 -1.20 9.70
N PRO A 165 10.85 -1.15 9.41
CA PRO A 165 9.82 -1.64 10.33
C PRO A 165 10.06 -3.08 10.81
N ALA A 166 10.31 -4.02 9.91
CA ALA A 166 10.62 -5.41 10.28
C ALA A 166 11.87 -5.51 11.18
N GLY A 167 12.91 -4.71 10.92
CA GLY A 167 14.12 -4.65 11.77
C GLY A 167 13.83 -4.07 13.16
N LYS A 168 12.99 -3.03 13.27
CA LYS A 168 12.52 -2.49 14.56
C LYS A 168 11.77 -3.54 15.38
N TYR A 169 10.83 -4.26 14.75
CA TYR A 169 10.08 -5.31 15.43
C TYR A 169 10.98 -6.49 15.78
N SER A 170 11.91 -6.89 14.89
CA SER A 170 12.91 -7.93 15.19
C SER A 170 13.74 -7.56 16.42
N LYS A 171 14.27 -6.33 16.45
CA LYS A 171 15.01 -5.85 17.62
C LYS A 171 14.16 -5.85 18.89
N GLN A 172 12.90 -5.38 18.79
CA GLN A 172 11.97 -5.34 19.93
C GLN A 172 11.77 -6.72 20.56
N ILE A 173 11.48 -7.76 19.74
CA ILE A 173 11.20 -9.10 20.25
C ILE A 173 12.47 -9.79 20.76
N LEU A 174 13.59 -9.60 20.09
CA LEU A 174 14.89 -10.16 20.51
C LEU A 174 15.37 -9.54 21.84
N ASP A 175 15.29 -8.21 21.98
CA ASP A 175 15.65 -7.51 23.22
C ASP A 175 14.75 -7.95 24.39
N ALA A 176 13.45 -8.08 24.16
CA ALA A 176 12.50 -8.52 25.18
C ALA A 176 12.80 -9.94 25.70
N GLN A 177 13.33 -10.80 24.84
CA GLN A 177 13.75 -12.18 25.18
C GLN A 177 15.22 -12.25 25.62
N LYS A 178 15.96 -11.12 25.63
CA LYS A 178 17.41 -11.04 25.94
C LYS A 178 18.26 -11.91 25.00
N ILE A 179 17.85 -12.02 23.73
CA ILE A 179 18.53 -12.78 22.69
C ILE A 179 19.41 -11.81 21.89
N THR A 180 20.69 -12.14 21.76
CA THR A 180 21.62 -11.37 20.93
C THR A 180 21.91 -12.13 19.65
N VAL A 181 21.43 -11.57 18.54
CA VAL A 181 21.71 -12.09 17.18
C VAL A 181 22.81 -11.24 16.55
N LYS A 182 23.76 -11.90 15.88
CA LYS A 182 24.77 -11.24 15.05
C LYS A 182 24.45 -11.54 13.58
N PRO A 183 23.64 -10.69 12.92
CA PRO A 183 23.26 -10.96 11.54
C PRO A 183 24.48 -10.86 10.62
N VAL A 184 24.54 -11.76 9.62
CA VAL A 184 25.60 -11.74 8.59
C VAL A 184 25.38 -10.56 7.62
N SER A 185 24.14 -10.08 7.50
CA SER A 185 23.82 -8.83 6.78
C SER A 185 22.53 -8.21 7.32
N GLN A 186 22.36 -6.93 7.02
CA GLN A 186 21.16 -6.14 7.34
C GLN A 186 20.57 -5.59 6.04
N GLU A 187 19.28 -5.86 5.81
CA GLU A 187 18.64 -5.62 4.54
C GLU A 187 17.79 -4.33 4.54
N PRO A 188 17.68 -3.66 3.40
CA PRO A 188 16.94 -2.40 3.30
C PRO A 188 15.42 -2.57 3.45
N ASN A 189 14.88 -3.77 3.29
CA ASN A 189 13.48 -4.10 3.49
C ASN A 189 13.29 -5.60 3.77
N VAL A 190 12.09 -5.99 4.20
CA VAL A 190 11.79 -7.37 4.61
C VAL A 190 11.82 -8.36 3.44
N ARG A 191 11.49 -7.91 2.22
CA ARG A 191 11.54 -8.80 1.04
C ARG A 191 12.97 -9.16 0.63
N ALA A 192 13.93 -8.27 0.87
CA ALA A 192 15.35 -8.61 0.72
C ALA A 192 15.82 -9.63 1.75
N VAL A 193 15.29 -9.59 3.00
CA VAL A 193 15.51 -10.67 3.99
C VAL A 193 14.96 -11.99 3.47
N LEU A 194 13.69 -12.02 3.05
CA LEU A 194 13.04 -13.23 2.52
C LEU A 194 13.83 -13.82 1.35
N SER A 195 14.19 -12.98 0.37
CA SER A 195 14.92 -13.42 -0.83
C SER A 195 16.25 -14.10 -0.50
N LYS A 196 16.98 -13.64 0.52
CA LYS A 196 18.24 -14.30 0.94
C LYS A 196 18.00 -15.68 1.50
N VAL A 197 16.91 -15.87 2.23
CA VAL A 197 16.52 -17.20 2.73
C VAL A 197 16.05 -18.09 1.58
N GLU A 198 15.20 -17.58 0.67
CA GLU A 198 14.74 -18.31 -0.52
C GLU A 198 15.90 -18.82 -1.40
N LEU A 199 16.97 -18.03 -1.51
CA LEU A 199 18.14 -18.34 -2.34
C LEU A 199 19.18 -19.19 -1.61
N GLY A 200 18.98 -19.50 -0.32
CA GLY A 200 19.96 -20.23 0.50
C GLY A 200 21.22 -19.42 0.82
N GLU A 201 21.19 -18.10 0.63
CA GLU A 201 22.28 -17.20 1.03
C GLU A 201 22.30 -16.99 2.55
N ALA A 202 21.15 -17.15 3.21
CA ALA A 202 20.96 -17.14 4.64
C ALA A 202 20.22 -18.42 5.09
N ASP A 203 20.54 -18.88 6.31
CA ASP A 203 19.93 -20.05 6.91
C ASP A 203 18.60 -19.71 7.59
N ALA A 204 18.48 -18.49 8.11
CA ALA A 204 17.27 -17.98 8.75
C ALA A 204 17.17 -16.44 8.66
N GLY A 205 15.94 -15.94 8.77
CA GLY A 205 15.66 -14.49 8.84
C GLY A 205 14.34 -14.21 9.52
N LEU A 206 14.17 -13.00 10.09
CA LEU A 206 12.90 -12.56 10.63
C LEU A 206 12.14 -11.79 9.54
N VAL A 207 10.97 -12.30 9.18
CA VAL A 207 10.07 -11.73 8.17
C VAL A 207 8.64 -11.66 8.73
N TYR A 208 7.74 -10.97 8.02
CA TYR A 208 6.33 -11.09 8.38
C TYR A 208 5.74 -12.43 7.95
N LYS A 209 4.72 -12.89 8.65
CA LYS A 209 4.02 -14.14 8.33
C LYS A 209 3.55 -14.16 6.88
N THR A 210 3.01 -13.06 6.39
CA THR A 210 2.54 -12.95 4.99
C THR A 210 3.67 -13.01 3.97
N ASP A 211 4.90 -12.60 4.33
CA ASP A 211 6.06 -12.74 3.45
C ASP A 211 6.41 -14.23 3.29
N ALA A 212 6.49 -14.98 4.39
CA ALA A 212 6.74 -16.42 4.33
C ALA A 212 5.63 -17.17 3.58
N GLU A 213 4.35 -16.84 3.83
CA GLU A 213 3.21 -17.40 3.09
C GLU A 213 3.30 -17.16 1.57
N SER A 214 3.80 -15.99 1.15
CA SER A 214 3.98 -15.69 -0.28
C SER A 214 5.07 -16.51 -0.96
N ALA A 215 5.95 -17.13 -0.18
CA ALA A 215 7.09 -17.95 -0.63
C ALA A 215 7.07 -19.38 -0.05
N LYS A 216 5.90 -19.88 0.37
CA LYS A 216 5.72 -21.18 1.05
C LYS A 216 6.27 -22.39 0.31
N ASP A 217 6.54 -22.27 -0.99
CA ASP A 217 7.14 -23.34 -1.78
C ASP A 217 8.69 -23.31 -1.74
N LYS A 218 9.29 -22.36 -1.01
CA LYS A 218 10.74 -22.16 -0.93
C LYS A 218 11.25 -21.95 0.48
N VAL A 219 10.37 -21.55 1.39
CA VAL A 219 10.73 -21.29 2.80
C VAL A 219 9.70 -21.92 3.74
N ASP A 220 10.18 -22.38 4.88
CA ASP A 220 9.33 -22.73 6.01
C ASP A 220 9.23 -21.56 6.98
N ALA A 221 8.06 -21.44 7.61
CA ALA A 221 7.79 -20.44 8.63
C ALA A 221 7.77 -21.10 10.02
N VAL A 222 8.69 -20.73 10.89
CA VAL A 222 8.66 -21.10 12.30
C VAL A 222 7.91 -20.02 13.07
N GLU A 223 6.79 -20.40 13.67
CA GLU A 223 5.91 -19.46 14.37
C GLU A 223 6.55 -18.98 15.68
N ILE A 224 6.45 -17.67 15.92
CA ILE A 224 6.87 -17.05 17.17
C ILE A 224 5.63 -16.93 18.07
N PRO A 225 5.64 -17.49 19.30
CA PRO A 225 4.50 -17.38 20.21
C PRO A 225 4.06 -15.93 20.43
N ASP A 226 2.76 -15.68 20.49
CA ASP A 226 2.19 -14.32 20.63
C ASP A 226 2.79 -13.52 21.78
N ALA A 227 3.07 -14.18 22.92
CA ALA A 227 3.68 -13.55 24.09
C ALA A 227 5.14 -13.06 23.85
N GLN A 228 5.77 -13.54 22.78
CA GLN A 228 7.15 -13.19 22.39
C GLN A 228 7.19 -12.36 21.11
N ASN A 229 6.05 -12.15 20.46
CA ASN A 229 5.96 -11.51 19.16
C ASN A 229 5.60 -10.02 19.29
N ALA A 230 5.68 -9.32 18.19
CA ALA A 230 5.19 -7.95 18.03
C ALA A 230 4.12 -7.91 16.94
N VAL A 231 3.12 -7.03 17.12
CA VAL A 231 2.08 -6.79 16.13
C VAL A 231 2.45 -5.55 15.31
N ALA A 232 2.73 -5.77 14.03
CA ALA A 232 2.90 -4.68 13.07
C ALA A 232 1.54 -4.13 12.66
N GLN A 233 1.43 -2.80 12.53
CA GLN A 233 0.24 -2.11 12.04
C GLN A 233 0.57 -1.39 10.75
N TYR A 234 -0.32 -1.49 9.76
CA TYR A 234 -0.15 -0.90 8.45
C TYR A 234 -1.07 0.32 8.29
N PRO A 235 -0.60 1.54 8.57
CA PRO A 235 -1.32 2.76 8.26
C PRO A 235 -1.24 3.09 6.77
N ALA A 236 -2.37 3.49 6.20
CA ALA A 236 -2.50 4.06 4.86
C ALA A 236 -3.00 5.49 4.98
N ALA A 237 -2.41 6.42 4.23
CA ALA A 237 -2.81 7.82 4.20
C ALA A 237 -2.67 8.40 2.79
N THR A 238 -3.50 9.37 2.46
CA THR A 238 -3.32 10.23 1.28
C THR A 238 -2.15 11.18 1.51
N LEU A 239 -1.44 11.57 0.46
CA LEU A 239 -0.48 12.66 0.50
C LEU A 239 -1.19 13.99 0.25
N LYS A 240 -0.80 15.05 0.98
CA LYS A 240 -1.46 16.37 0.87
C LYS A 240 -1.20 17.05 -0.46
N ASP A 241 -0.03 16.78 -1.06
CA ASP A 241 0.38 17.35 -2.35
C ASP A 241 -0.10 16.50 -3.54
N SER A 242 -0.97 15.50 -3.31
CA SER A 242 -1.58 14.71 -4.37
C SER A 242 -2.47 15.58 -5.26
N GLU A 243 -2.24 15.52 -6.57
CA GLU A 243 -3.13 16.13 -7.58
C GLU A 243 -4.45 15.34 -7.72
N ASN A 244 -4.51 14.11 -7.20
CA ASN A 244 -5.64 13.18 -7.26
C ASN A 244 -6.29 12.95 -5.89
N ALA A 245 -6.36 13.96 -5.02
CA ALA A 245 -6.71 13.83 -3.61
C ALA A 245 -8.02 13.08 -3.34
N GLU A 246 -9.07 13.29 -4.16
CA GLU A 246 -10.36 12.61 -4.02
C GLU A 246 -10.26 11.12 -4.38
N ALA A 247 -9.60 10.79 -5.49
CA ALA A 247 -9.38 9.41 -5.93
C ALA A 247 -8.45 8.65 -4.95
N ALA A 248 -7.42 9.33 -4.43
CA ALA A 248 -6.53 8.79 -3.40
C ALA A 248 -7.29 8.47 -2.11
N ALA A 249 -8.16 9.37 -1.67
CA ALA A 249 -9.01 9.14 -0.50
C ALA A 249 -9.97 7.96 -0.71
N ALA A 250 -10.56 7.84 -1.91
CA ALA A 250 -11.42 6.72 -2.26
C ALA A 250 -10.66 5.39 -2.24
N PHE A 251 -9.43 5.34 -2.75
CA PHE A 251 -8.59 4.14 -2.71
C PHE A 251 -8.25 3.74 -1.27
N VAL A 252 -7.83 4.69 -0.42
CA VAL A 252 -7.55 4.42 1.00
C VAL A 252 -8.80 3.92 1.73
N ALA A 253 -9.96 4.50 1.47
CA ALA A 253 -11.23 4.07 2.04
C ALA A 253 -11.60 2.66 1.56
N TRP A 254 -11.39 2.34 0.27
CA TRP A 254 -11.66 1.02 -0.29
C TRP A 254 -10.79 -0.07 0.32
N LEU A 255 -9.53 0.21 0.67
CA LEU A 255 -8.69 -0.75 1.40
C LEU A 255 -9.30 -1.18 2.75
N SER A 256 -10.14 -0.33 3.33
CA SER A 256 -10.90 -0.62 4.57
C SER A 256 -12.29 -1.20 4.31
N SER A 257 -12.73 -1.29 3.06
CA SER A 257 -14.03 -1.89 2.68
C SER A 257 -14.04 -3.41 2.88
N PRO A 258 -15.22 -4.05 2.89
CA PRO A 258 -15.31 -5.51 2.96
C PRO A 258 -14.51 -6.23 1.86
N GLU A 259 -14.48 -5.68 0.64
CA GLU A 259 -13.73 -6.25 -0.48
C GLU A 259 -12.22 -6.11 -0.29
N GLY A 260 -11.72 -4.91 0.00
CA GLY A 260 -10.30 -4.67 0.28
C GLY A 260 -9.81 -5.48 1.47
N GLN A 261 -10.62 -5.54 2.55
CA GLN A 261 -10.29 -6.32 3.73
C GLN A 261 -10.28 -7.84 3.45
N LYS A 262 -11.17 -8.32 2.59
CA LYS A 262 -11.14 -9.73 2.19
C LYS A 262 -9.84 -10.09 1.48
N ILE A 263 -9.38 -9.26 0.55
CA ILE A 263 -8.12 -9.48 -0.19
C ILE A 263 -6.93 -9.51 0.77
N LEU A 264 -6.88 -8.56 1.73
CA LEU A 264 -5.82 -8.52 2.74
C LEU A 264 -5.84 -9.79 3.63
N GLN A 265 -7.02 -10.23 4.08
CA GLN A 265 -7.16 -11.41 4.92
C GLN A 265 -6.85 -12.71 4.18
N ASP A 266 -7.28 -12.84 2.92
CA ASP A 266 -6.96 -14.00 2.07
C ASP A 266 -5.43 -14.13 1.85
N ALA A 267 -4.69 -13.03 1.90
CA ALA A 267 -3.23 -12.99 1.86
C ALA A 267 -2.55 -13.18 3.25
N GLY A 268 -3.32 -13.50 4.29
CA GLY A 268 -2.80 -13.79 5.64
C GLY A 268 -2.66 -12.58 6.57
N PHE A 269 -3.03 -11.36 6.14
CA PHE A 269 -3.04 -10.21 7.03
C PHE A 269 -4.15 -10.32 8.06
N GLN A 270 -3.91 -9.77 9.25
CA GLN A 270 -4.92 -9.67 10.31
C GLN A 270 -5.74 -8.40 10.13
N LYS A 271 -6.98 -8.42 10.60
CA LYS A 271 -7.86 -7.24 10.66
C LYS A 271 -7.21 -6.10 11.45
N PRO A 272 -7.53 -4.84 11.10
CA PRO A 272 -7.13 -3.65 11.85
C PRO A 272 -7.45 -3.68 13.33
#